data_b9d01ee482036512a71173dbbb5320f2
#
_entry.id   b9d01ee482036512a71173dbbb5320f2
#
_cell.length_a   1.000
_cell.length_b   1.000
_cell.length_c   1.000
_cell.angle_alpha   90.00
_cell.angle_beta   90.00
_cell.angle_gamma   90.00
#
_symmetry.space_group_name_H-M   'P 1'
#
loop_
_entity.id
_entity.type
_entity.pdbx_description
1 polymer ?
#
loop_
_entity_poly.entity_id
_entity_poly.type
_entity_poly.pdbx_seq_one_letter_code
_entity_poly.pdbx_strand_id
1 'polypeptide(L)'
;MRGTFANVRLRNRLVPESEGGITKYFPSGEVMSIFDASEKYRAEGVPLIILAGKEYGSGSSRDWAAKGPNLLGVRAVIAESYERIHRSNLVGMGILPLQFMEEEDAETLGLRGDEVYEISGLPALLQEKLASGRQVKVRASCPDGTVTEFEAIVRIDTPQEILYYEHGGILQYVLRQLLAGKAKPEIVSAGMSTVADPATGSSVT
;
A
#
# COMPACT_ATOMS: atom_id res chain seq x y z
N MET A 1 -9.90 8.38 12.50
CA MET A 1 -8.94 7.32 12.13
C MET A 1 -8.33 6.56 13.31
N ARG A 2 -8.67 6.87 14.55
CA ARG A 2 -8.17 6.15 15.74
C ARG A 2 -8.38 4.63 15.71
N GLY A 3 -9.41 4.12 15.00
CA GLY A 3 -9.65 2.70 14.84
C GLY A 3 -8.78 1.98 13.80
N THR A 4 -7.98 2.69 13.03
CA THR A 4 -7.03 2.07 12.11
C THR A 4 -5.89 1.47 12.92
N PHE A 5 -5.58 0.19 12.65
CA PHE A 5 -4.61 -0.59 13.44
C PHE A 5 -4.95 -0.74 14.94
N ALA A 6 -6.22 -0.58 15.33
CA ALA A 6 -6.65 -0.75 16.71
C ALA A 6 -7.03 -2.20 17.06
N ASN A 7 -6.75 -3.18 16.20
CA ASN A 7 -6.99 -4.59 16.48
C ASN A 7 -6.07 -5.05 17.63
N VAL A 8 -6.67 -5.59 18.68
CA VAL A 8 -5.93 -6.11 19.84
C VAL A 8 -4.95 -7.24 19.53
N ARG A 9 -5.11 -7.90 18.39
CA ARG A 9 -4.19 -8.96 17.92
C ARG A 9 -3.02 -8.44 17.09
N LEU A 10 -3.00 -7.15 16.79
CA LEU A 10 -1.89 -6.55 16.06
C LEU A 10 -0.62 -6.65 16.91
N ARG A 11 0.47 -7.08 16.28
CA ARG A 11 1.78 -7.11 16.89
C ARG A 11 2.71 -6.25 16.07
N ASN A 12 3.19 -5.19 16.69
CA ASN A 12 4.17 -4.31 16.09
C ASN A 12 5.56 -4.71 16.58
N ARG A 13 6.43 -5.13 15.67
CA ARG A 13 7.81 -5.55 16.01
C ARG A 13 8.66 -4.44 16.63
N LEU A 14 8.28 -3.17 16.46
CA LEU A 14 8.91 -2.02 17.12
C LEU A 14 8.68 -1.99 18.64
N VAL A 15 7.61 -2.66 19.10
CA VAL A 15 7.22 -2.74 20.50
C VAL A 15 6.76 -4.19 20.80
N PRO A 16 7.66 -5.17 20.78
CA PRO A 16 7.33 -6.58 20.76
C PRO A 16 6.59 -7.05 22.01
N GLU A 17 6.73 -6.34 23.13
CA GLU A 17 6.05 -6.65 24.39
C GLU A 17 4.62 -6.10 24.46
N SER A 18 4.17 -5.34 23.43
CA SER A 18 2.86 -4.74 23.37
C SER A 18 1.95 -5.43 22.35
N GLU A 19 0.65 -5.45 22.66
CA GLU A 19 -0.39 -5.87 21.74
C GLU A 19 -1.28 -4.69 21.34
N GLY A 20 -1.91 -4.79 20.16
CA GLY A 20 -2.81 -3.77 19.66
C GLY A 20 -2.12 -2.64 18.90
N GLY A 21 -2.78 -1.51 18.80
CA GLY A 21 -2.39 -0.37 17.99
C GLY A 21 -1.31 0.53 18.62
N ILE A 22 -0.22 -0.05 19.10
CA ILE A 22 0.88 0.63 19.78
C ILE A 22 2.10 0.67 18.87
N THR A 23 2.86 1.76 18.93
CA THR A 23 4.10 1.95 18.19
C THR A 23 5.09 2.82 18.96
N LYS A 24 6.27 3.01 18.40
CA LYS A 24 7.29 3.90 18.90
C LYS A 24 7.42 5.11 17.98
N TYR A 25 7.45 6.31 18.56
CA TYR A 25 7.75 7.54 17.83
C TYR A 25 9.25 7.78 17.88
N PHE A 26 9.94 7.66 16.75
CA PHE A 26 11.41 7.57 16.73
C PHE A 26 12.16 8.84 17.09
N PRO A 27 11.73 10.05 16.77
CA PRO A 27 12.45 11.24 17.23
C PRO A 27 12.68 11.28 18.75
N SER A 28 11.71 10.79 19.55
CA SER A 28 11.84 10.77 21.02
C SER A 28 12.02 9.38 21.63
N GLY A 29 11.73 8.30 20.88
CA GLY A 29 11.69 6.94 21.40
C GLY A 29 10.44 6.63 22.26
N GLU A 30 9.48 7.55 22.34
CA GLU A 30 8.26 7.44 23.15
C GLU A 30 7.31 6.38 22.57
N VAL A 31 6.79 5.53 23.43
CA VAL A 31 5.77 4.51 23.08
C VAL A 31 4.38 5.14 23.20
N MET A 32 3.59 5.03 22.14
CA MET A 32 2.26 5.62 22.08
C MET A 32 1.35 4.86 21.10
N SER A 33 0.10 5.29 20.95
CA SER A 33 -0.78 4.72 19.94
C SER A 33 -0.28 5.06 18.52
N ILE A 34 -0.52 4.14 17.55
CA ILE A 34 -0.20 4.39 16.14
C ILE A 34 -0.88 5.68 15.65
N PHE A 35 -2.09 5.97 16.14
CA PHE A 35 -2.78 7.21 15.80
C PHE A 35 -2.04 8.44 16.29
N ASP A 36 -1.65 8.48 17.57
CA ASP A 36 -0.98 9.66 18.15
C ASP A 36 0.41 9.88 17.53
N ALA A 37 1.15 8.79 17.26
CA ALA A 37 2.41 8.86 16.51
C ALA A 37 2.21 9.43 15.10
N SER A 38 1.17 8.97 14.38
CA SER A 38 0.85 9.46 13.04
C SER A 38 0.51 10.95 13.01
N GLU A 39 -0.18 11.46 14.03
CA GLU A 39 -0.47 12.91 14.13
C GLU A 39 0.81 13.74 14.33
N LYS A 40 1.78 13.23 15.12
CA LYS A 40 3.08 13.89 15.29
C LYS A 40 3.86 13.93 13.97
N TYR A 41 4.01 12.78 13.28
CA TYR A 41 4.69 12.72 11.98
C TYR A 41 4.02 13.59 10.92
N ARG A 42 2.68 13.64 10.90
CA ARG A 42 1.95 14.53 9.99
C ARG A 42 2.20 16.01 10.26
N ALA A 43 2.27 16.42 11.53
CA ALA A 43 2.59 17.78 11.91
C ALA A 43 4.01 18.18 11.45
N GLU A 44 4.92 17.22 11.40
CA GLU A 44 6.30 17.40 10.92
C GLU A 44 6.44 17.24 9.40
N GLY A 45 5.36 16.83 8.71
CA GLY A 45 5.38 16.59 7.26
C GLY A 45 6.13 15.31 6.85
N VAL A 46 6.34 14.38 7.79
CA VAL A 46 7.07 13.12 7.55
C VAL A 46 6.11 12.05 7.05
N PRO A 47 6.29 11.51 5.83
CA PRO A 47 5.51 10.39 5.33
C PRO A 47 5.93 9.09 6.01
N LEU A 48 4.98 8.15 6.11
CA LEU A 48 5.19 6.87 6.77
C LEU A 48 5.24 5.72 5.76
N ILE A 49 5.94 4.66 6.15
CA ILE A 49 6.00 3.39 5.44
C ILE A 49 5.59 2.25 6.37
N ILE A 50 5.04 1.17 5.80
CA ILE A 50 4.73 -0.06 6.51
C ILE A 50 5.62 -1.18 5.96
N LEU A 51 6.32 -1.89 6.83
CA LEU A 51 6.93 -3.18 6.53
C LEU A 51 5.98 -4.29 6.97
N ALA A 52 5.69 -5.23 6.09
CA ALA A 52 4.74 -6.29 6.36
C ALA A 52 5.22 -7.65 5.83
N GLY A 53 4.70 -8.71 6.41
CA GLY A 53 4.97 -10.08 5.99
C GLY A 53 4.08 -10.54 4.84
N LYS A 54 3.77 -11.84 4.87
CA LYS A 54 2.96 -12.51 3.83
C LYS A 54 1.50 -12.12 3.89
N GLU A 55 0.87 -12.08 2.71
CA GLU A 55 -0.56 -11.83 2.52
C GLU A 55 -1.08 -10.57 3.22
N TYR A 56 -0.31 -9.48 3.12
CA TYR A 56 -0.73 -8.21 3.69
C TYR A 56 -2.11 -7.78 3.17
N GLY A 57 -3.03 -7.51 4.11
CA GLY A 57 -4.42 -7.17 3.81
C GLY A 57 -5.41 -8.32 3.90
N SER A 58 -4.97 -9.55 4.19
CA SER A 58 -5.86 -10.68 4.48
C SER A 58 -6.78 -10.38 5.67
N GLY A 59 -8.05 -10.79 5.55
CA GLY A 59 -9.07 -10.56 6.58
C GLY A 59 -9.92 -9.31 6.37
N SER A 60 -9.54 -8.39 5.46
CA SER A 60 -10.37 -7.26 5.06
C SER A 60 -10.12 -6.86 3.62
N SER A 61 -11.03 -7.19 2.72
CA SER A 61 -10.98 -6.79 1.29
C SER A 61 -11.71 -5.47 1.02
N ARG A 62 -11.74 -4.57 1.99
CA ARG A 62 -12.43 -3.28 1.85
C ARG A 62 -11.43 -2.17 1.62
N ASP A 63 -11.83 -1.18 0.83
CA ASP A 63 -11.06 0.03 0.56
C ASP A 63 -10.66 0.80 1.85
N TRP A 64 -11.47 0.72 2.91
CA TRP A 64 -11.15 1.29 4.22
C TRP A 64 -9.85 0.74 4.83
N ALA A 65 -9.49 -0.51 4.57
CA ALA A 65 -8.23 -1.08 5.03
C ALA A 65 -7.00 -0.39 4.40
N ALA A 66 -7.17 0.18 3.20
CA ALA A 66 -6.14 1.00 2.55
C ALA A 66 -6.32 2.50 2.85
N LYS A 67 -7.57 2.99 2.93
CA LYS A 67 -7.86 4.39 3.23
C LYS A 67 -7.39 4.81 4.63
N GLY A 68 -7.56 3.92 5.63
CA GLY A 68 -7.10 4.17 6.98
C GLY A 68 -5.60 4.50 7.06
N PRO A 69 -4.71 3.63 6.57
CA PRO A 69 -3.27 3.90 6.47
C PRO A 69 -2.95 5.19 5.72
N ASN A 70 -3.58 5.45 4.57
CA ASN A 70 -3.37 6.70 3.83
C ASN A 70 -3.66 7.93 4.68
N LEU A 71 -4.78 7.92 5.42
CA LEU A 71 -5.17 9.02 6.30
C LEU A 71 -4.26 9.17 7.53
N LEU A 72 -3.54 8.13 7.91
CA LEU A 72 -2.48 8.18 8.92
C LEU A 72 -1.12 8.64 8.36
N GLY A 73 -1.03 8.93 7.08
CA GLY A 73 0.20 9.44 6.46
C GLY A 73 1.06 8.36 5.79
N VAL A 74 0.61 7.10 5.73
CA VAL A 74 1.33 6.04 5.02
C VAL A 74 1.31 6.32 3.52
N ARG A 75 2.49 6.26 2.89
CA ARG A 75 2.68 6.49 1.45
C ARG A 75 3.17 5.26 0.69
N ALA A 76 3.81 4.33 1.38
CA ALA A 76 4.24 3.08 0.78
C ALA A 76 4.07 1.92 1.77
N VAL A 77 3.93 0.72 1.23
CA VAL A 77 3.98 -0.53 1.97
C VAL A 77 4.97 -1.43 1.27
N ILE A 78 5.90 -2.04 2.00
CA ILE A 78 6.77 -3.11 1.49
C ILE A 78 6.37 -4.39 2.19
N ALA A 79 5.95 -5.41 1.45
CA ALA A 79 5.48 -6.67 1.98
C ALA A 79 6.08 -7.86 1.23
N GLU A 80 6.14 -9.02 1.87
CA GLU A 80 6.53 -10.26 1.20
C GLU A 80 5.49 -10.68 0.15
N SER A 81 4.21 -10.47 0.43
CA SER A 81 3.11 -10.67 -0.52
C SER A 81 1.85 -9.91 -0.08
N TYR A 82 0.89 -9.80 -1.00
CA TYR A 82 -0.36 -9.07 -0.79
C TYR A 82 -1.57 -9.95 -1.04
N GLU A 83 -2.62 -9.73 -0.26
CA GLU A 83 -3.96 -10.12 -0.70
C GLU A 83 -4.32 -9.29 -1.95
N ARG A 84 -4.84 -9.96 -2.97
CA ARG A 84 -5.01 -9.39 -4.32
C ARG A 84 -5.87 -8.12 -4.35
N ILE A 85 -7.01 -8.14 -3.65
CA ILE A 85 -7.95 -7.00 -3.63
C ILE A 85 -7.35 -5.85 -2.82
N HIS A 86 -6.70 -6.17 -1.71
CA HIS A 86 -6.07 -5.16 -0.86
C HIS A 86 -4.93 -4.42 -1.59
N ARG A 87 -4.11 -5.14 -2.37
CA ARG A 87 -3.08 -4.52 -3.22
C ARG A 87 -3.68 -3.47 -4.16
N SER A 88 -4.77 -3.82 -4.87
CA SER A 88 -5.48 -2.87 -5.74
C SER A 88 -6.06 -1.69 -4.95
N ASN A 89 -6.59 -1.93 -3.76
CA ASN A 89 -7.12 -0.88 -2.90
C ASN A 89 -6.03 0.09 -2.43
N LEU A 90 -4.81 -0.38 -2.16
CA LEU A 90 -3.67 0.48 -1.83
C LEU A 90 -3.40 1.48 -2.96
N VAL A 91 -3.28 1.00 -4.20
CA VAL A 91 -3.08 1.84 -5.39
C VAL A 91 -4.26 2.80 -5.58
N GLY A 92 -5.48 2.30 -5.45
CA GLY A 92 -6.70 3.09 -5.54
C GLY A 92 -6.80 4.20 -4.49
N MET A 93 -6.11 4.07 -3.36
CA MET A 93 -6.00 5.08 -2.30
C MET A 93 -4.71 5.91 -2.37
N GLY A 94 -3.87 5.72 -3.39
CA GLY A 94 -2.63 6.47 -3.57
C GLY A 94 -1.47 6.03 -2.68
N ILE A 95 -1.48 4.78 -2.22
CA ILE A 95 -0.38 4.15 -1.50
C ILE A 95 0.41 3.27 -2.46
N LEU A 96 1.73 3.35 -2.45
CA LEU A 96 2.63 2.55 -3.27
C LEU A 96 2.79 1.15 -2.66
N PRO A 97 2.32 0.08 -3.32
CA PRO A 97 2.64 -1.27 -2.89
C PRO A 97 3.96 -1.72 -3.51
N LEU A 98 4.91 -2.09 -2.67
CA LEU A 98 6.21 -2.68 -3.03
C LEU A 98 6.29 -4.08 -2.44
N GLN A 99 6.90 -4.99 -3.17
CA GLN A 99 7.11 -6.36 -2.72
C GLN A 99 8.60 -6.64 -2.63
N PHE A 100 9.03 -7.26 -1.54
CA PHE A 100 10.38 -7.78 -1.41
C PHE A 100 10.71 -8.76 -2.54
N MET A 101 11.98 -8.86 -2.89
CA MET A 101 12.44 -9.88 -3.82
C MET A 101 12.24 -11.28 -3.23
N GLU A 102 12.32 -12.30 -4.07
CA GLU A 102 12.19 -13.69 -3.63
C GLU A 102 13.24 -14.01 -2.55
N GLU A 103 12.81 -14.67 -1.49
CA GLU A 103 13.63 -15.01 -0.31
C GLU A 103 14.09 -13.81 0.55
N GLU A 104 13.66 -12.59 0.23
CA GLU A 104 13.90 -11.41 1.05
C GLU A 104 12.68 -11.02 1.87
N ASP A 105 12.94 -10.58 3.10
CA ASP A 105 11.96 -9.98 4.00
C ASP A 105 12.65 -8.94 4.91
N ALA A 106 11.87 -8.30 5.78
CA ALA A 106 12.43 -7.30 6.68
C ALA A 106 13.47 -7.88 7.66
N GLU A 107 13.39 -9.17 7.99
CA GLU A 107 14.31 -9.82 8.93
C GLU A 107 15.62 -10.21 8.25
N THR A 108 15.55 -10.83 7.05
CA THR A 108 16.73 -11.19 6.27
C THR A 108 17.55 -9.98 5.84
N LEU A 109 16.88 -8.85 5.56
CA LEU A 109 17.55 -7.57 5.26
C LEU A 109 18.00 -6.80 6.50
N GLY A 110 17.71 -7.29 7.70
CA GLY A 110 18.08 -6.65 8.96
C GLY A 110 17.36 -5.33 9.22
N LEU A 111 16.18 -5.13 8.65
CA LEU A 111 15.38 -3.93 8.83
C LEU A 111 14.72 -3.94 10.22
N ARG A 112 14.92 -2.87 10.97
CA ARG A 112 14.44 -2.72 12.35
C ARG A 112 13.17 -1.91 12.46
N GLY A 113 12.85 -1.10 11.41
CA GLY A 113 11.67 -0.24 11.32
C GLY A 113 11.87 1.18 11.86
N ASP A 114 13.11 1.56 12.22
CA ASP A 114 13.53 2.91 12.62
C ASP A 114 14.30 3.64 11.50
N GLU A 115 14.38 3.04 10.32
CA GLU A 115 15.08 3.58 9.17
C GLU A 115 14.33 4.69 8.48
N VAL A 116 15.08 5.58 7.83
CA VAL A 116 14.58 6.49 6.82
C VAL A 116 14.73 5.83 5.44
N TYR A 117 13.62 5.76 4.71
CA TYR A 117 13.56 5.08 3.42
C TYR A 117 13.59 6.07 2.26
N GLU A 118 14.43 5.78 1.28
CA GLU A 118 14.48 6.46 -0.02
C GLU A 118 14.17 5.44 -1.13
N ILE A 119 13.19 5.75 -1.98
CA ILE A 119 12.77 4.90 -3.10
C ILE A 119 13.15 5.61 -4.38
N SER A 120 14.09 5.03 -5.13
CA SER A 120 14.68 5.62 -6.33
C SER A 120 14.19 4.90 -7.59
N GLY A 121 14.07 5.66 -8.70
CA GLY A 121 13.72 5.12 -10.01
C GLY A 121 12.22 5.05 -10.33
N LEU A 122 11.34 5.20 -9.34
CA LEU A 122 9.90 5.10 -9.56
C LEU A 122 9.34 6.09 -10.60
N PRO A 123 9.71 7.39 -10.63
CA PRO A 123 9.17 8.31 -11.63
C PRO A 123 9.48 7.91 -13.07
N ALA A 124 10.69 7.42 -13.34
CA ALA A 124 11.08 6.95 -14.66
C ALA A 124 10.27 5.71 -15.08
N LEU A 125 10.12 4.74 -14.19
CA LEU A 125 9.32 3.54 -14.44
C LEU A 125 7.84 3.86 -14.73
N LEU A 126 7.25 4.81 -14.01
CA LEU A 126 5.87 5.24 -14.26
C LEU A 126 5.71 5.94 -15.60
N GLN A 127 6.66 6.82 -16.01
CA GLN A 127 6.67 7.47 -17.32
C GLN A 127 6.71 6.46 -18.45
N GLU A 128 7.49 5.41 -18.32
CA GLU A 128 7.59 4.29 -19.26
C GLU A 128 6.45 3.26 -19.10
N LYS A 129 5.46 3.55 -18.24
CA LYS A 129 4.33 2.66 -17.96
C LYS A 129 4.77 1.25 -17.54
N LEU A 130 5.88 1.17 -16.80
CA LEU A 130 6.48 -0.08 -16.33
C LEU A 130 6.93 -1.03 -17.47
N ALA A 131 7.21 -0.49 -18.65
CA ALA A 131 7.63 -1.30 -19.80
C ALA A 131 9.06 -1.80 -19.67
N SER A 132 9.95 -1.03 -19.05
CA SER A 132 11.37 -1.39 -18.82
C SER A 132 11.60 -2.31 -17.61
N GLY A 133 10.56 -2.61 -16.85
CA GLY A 133 10.63 -3.43 -15.64
C GLY A 133 9.76 -2.90 -14.52
N ARG A 134 9.85 -3.56 -13.36
CA ARG A 134 9.06 -3.23 -12.17
C ARG A 134 9.89 -3.08 -10.91
N GLN A 135 11.21 -3.07 -11.02
CA GLN A 135 12.11 -3.00 -9.88
C GLN A 135 12.49 -1.55 -9.58
N VAL A 136 12.49 -1.22 -8.32
CA VAL A 136 12.98 0.06 -7.77
C VAL A 136 14.04 -0.22 -6.73
N LYS A 137 14.98 0.71 -6.60
CA LYS A 137 15.99 0.64 -5.53
C LYS A 137 15.45 1.31 -4.28
N VAL A 138 15.59 0.62 -3.17
CA VAL A 138 15.21 1.11 -1.85
C VAL A 138 16.48 1.21 -1.02
N ARG A 139 16.66 2.37 -0.41
CA ARG A 139 17.73 2.62 0.54
C ARG A 139 17.13 2.90 1.89
N ALA A 140 17.48 2.09 2.88
CA ALA A 140 17.07 2.19 4.26
C ALA A 140 18.25 2.68 5.10
N SER A 141 18.13 3.83 5.73
CA SER A 141 19.21 4.44 6.51
C SER A 141 18.82 4.50 7.99
N CYS A 142 19.55 3.80 8.83
CA CYS A 142 19.38 3.79 10.28
C CYS A 142 19.96 5.05 10.94
N PRO A 143 19.46 5.45 12.13
CA PRO A 143 20.00 6.56 12.89
C PRO A 143 21.48 6.38 13.30
N ASP A 144 21.95 5.13 13.39
CA ASP A 144 23.35 4.80 13.71
C ASP A 144 24.31 4.92 12.51
N GLY A 145 23.80 5.29 11.33
CA GLY A 145 24.56 5.43 10.10
C GLY A 145 24.65 4.15 9.26
N THR A 146 24.09 3.05 9.73
CA THR A 146 23.98 1.81 8.93
C THR A 146 23.04 2.05 7.76
N VAL A 147 23.40 1.59 6.57
CA VAL A 147 22.61 1.70 5.34
C VAL A 147 22.43 0.32 4.73
N THR A 148 21.19 -0.05 4.49
CA THR A 148 20.81 -1.25 3.74
C THR A 148 20.20 -0.85 2.41
N GLU A 149 20.76 -1.36 1.31
CA GLU A 149 20.19 -1.15 -0.04
C GLU A 149 19.67 -2.47 -0.58
N PHE A 150 18.45 -2.45 -1.11
CA PHE A 150 17.81 -3.62 -1.70
C PHE A 150 16.90 -3.21 -2.86
N GLU A 151 16.46 -4.18 -3.64
CA GLU A 151 15.49 -3.97 -4.71
C GLU A 151 14.09 -4.40 -4.27
N ALA A 152 13.07 -3.70 -4.76
CA ALA A 152 11.68 -4.06 -4.50
C ALA A 152 10.86 -4.00 -5.79
N ILE A 153 9.87 -4.88 -5.89
CA ILE A 153 8.98 -4.95 -7.04
C ILE A 153 7.80 -4.00 -6.84
N VAL A 154 7.59 -3.09 -7.79
CA VAL A 154 6.40 -2.23 -7.84
C VAL A 154 5.19 -3.06 -8.22
N ARG A 155 4.19 -3.11 -7.34
CA ARG A 155 2.97 -3.90 -7.52
C ARG A 155 1.79 -3.05 -8.01
N ILE A 156 2.07 -2.18 -8.97
CA ILE A 156 1.06 -1.51 -9.81
C ILE A 156 0.93 -2.39 -11.06
N ASP A 157 -0.13 -3.18 -11.16
CA ASP A 157 -0.17 -4.31 -12.09
C ASP A 157 -0.84 -3.97 -13.43
N THR A 158 -1.57 -2.85 -13.51
CA THR A 158 -2.28 -2.44 -14.73
C THR A 158 -1.96 -1.00 -15.14
N PRO A 159 -2.02 -0.65 -16.45
CA PRO A 159 -1.84 0.73 -16.90
C PRO A 159 -2.85 1.72 -16.27
N GLN A 160 -4.07 1.26 -15.97
CA GLN A 160 -5.08 2.08 -15.33
C GLN A 160 -4.72 2.41 -13.88
N GLU A 161 -4.09 1.49 -13.17
CA GLU A 161 -3.61 1.72 -11.81
C GLU A 161 -2.48 2.75 -11.75
N ILE A 162 -1.65 2.86 -12.80
CA ILE A 162 -0.63 3.92 -12.90
C ILE A 162 -1.32 5.29 -12.84
N LEU A 163 -2.38 5.48 -13.64
CA LEU A 163 -3.13 6.73 -13.64
C LEU A 163 -3.75 7.04 -12.27
N TYR A 164 -4.28 6.02 -11.59
CA TYR A 164 -4.82 6.22 -10.24
C TYR A 164 -3.73 6.66 -9.27
N TYR A 165 -2.59 6.00 -9.29
CA TYR A 165 -1.47 6.32 -8.41
C TYR A 165 -0.91 7.73 -8.66
N GLU A 166 -0.64 8.10 -9.91
CA GLU A 166 -0.15 9.43 -10.31
C GLU A 166 -1.08 10.57 -9.88
N HIS A 167 -2.38 10.30 -9.80
CA HIS A 167 -3.36 11.27 -9.36
C HIS A 167 -3.60 11.27 -7.84
N GLY A 168 -2.93 10.39 -7.10
CA GLY A 168 -3.09 10.24 -5.65
C GLY A 168 -4.32 9.43 -5.23
N GLY A 169 -4.88 8.64 -6.16
CA GLY A 169 -5.98 7.72 -5.96
C GLY A 169 -7.07 7.83 -7.01
N ILE A 170 -7.94 6.82 -7.05
CA ILE A 170 -9.02 6.71 -8.04
C ILE A 170 -10.01 7.87 -7.98
N LEU A 171 -10.36 8.33 -6.78
CA LEU A 171 -11.31 9.42 -6.61
C LEU A 171 -10.78 10.73 -7.20
N GLN A 172 -9.53 11.06 -6.90
CA GLN A 172 -8.85 12.25 -7.41
C GLN A 172 -8.70 12.20 -8.93
N TYR A 173 -8.40 11.02 -9.48
CA TYR A 173 -8.36 10.79 -10.92
C TYR A 173 -9.72 11.11 -11.57
N VAL A 174 -10.80 10.48 -11.07
CA VAL A 174 -12.16 10.67 -11.60
C VAL A 174 -12.60 12.13 -11.53
N LEU A 175 -12.36 12.80 -10.40
CA LEU A 175 -12.72 14.21 -10.24
C LEU A 175 -11.97 15.10 -11.25
N ARG A 176 -10.67 14.87 -11.48
CA ARG A 176 -9.92 15.61 -12.49
C ARG A 176 -10.41 15.36 -13.91
N GLN A 177 -10.82 14.13 -14.24
CA GLN A 177 -11.42 13.82 -15.55
C GLN A 177 -12.75 14.57 -15.75
N LEU A 178 -13.61 14.62 -14.75
CA LEU A 178 -14.86 15.35 -14.78
C LEU A 178 -14.63 16.86 -14.96
N LEU A 179 -13.70 17.43 -14.21
CA LEU A 179 -13.35 18.85 -14.33
C LEU A 179 -12.75 19.22 -15.69
N ALA A 180 -12.01 18.30 -16.30
CA ALA A 180 -11.44 18.49 -17.64
C ALA A 180 -12.48 18.36 -18.78
N GLY A 181 -13.75 18.14 -18.47
CA GLY A 181 -14.82 17.97 -19.47
C GLY A 181 -14.67 16.71 -20.34
N LYS A 182 -13.79 15.77 -19.96
CA LYS A 182 -13.66 14.50 -20.63
C LYS A 182 -14.83 13.62 -20.24
N ALA A 183 -15.67 13.27 -21.22
CA ALA A 183 -16.81 12.41 -21.04
C ALA A 183 -16.42 11.12 -20.30
N LYS A 184 -17.31 10.72 -19.35
CA LYS A 184 -17.32 9.49 -18.54
C LYS A 184 -16.00 8.71 -18.53
N PRO A 185 -15.30 8.61 -17.39
CA PRO A 185 -14.21 7.65 -17.28
C PRO A 185 -14.76 6.28 -17.68
N GLU A 186 -14.11 5.60 -18.63
CA GLU A 186 -14.36 4.18 -18.85
C GLU A 186 -13.97 3.45 -17.57
N ILE A 187 -14.96 3.24 -16.73
CA ILE A 187 -14.83 2.30 -15.61
C ILE A 187 -14.90 0.95 -16.28
N VAL A 188 -13.74 0.38 -16.62
CA VAL A 188 -13.64 -1.02 -17.01
C VAL A 188 -14.13 -1.81 -15.79
N SER A 189 -15.40 -2.22 -15.83
CA SER A 189 -15.97 -3.16 -14.88
C SER A 189 -15.13 -4.44 -14.98
N ALA A 190 -14.29 -4.69 -13.99
CA ALA A 190 -13.61 -5.97 -13.85
C ALA A 190 -14.70 -7.06 -13.84
N GLY A 191 -14.74 -7.83 -14.93
CA GLY A 191 -15.63 -8.90 -15.30
C GLY A 191 -16.52 -9.49 -14.20
N MET A 192 -17.76 -9.06 -14.14
CA MET A 192 -18.85 -9.96 -13.77
C MET A 192 -19.17 -10.80 -15.01
N SER A 193 -18.55 -11.96 -15.07
CA SER A 193 -18.95 -13.04 -15.96
C SER A 193 -20.39 -13.40 -15.60
N THR A 194 -21.35 -12.99 -16.44
CA THR A 194 -22.72 -13.51 -16.39
C THR A 194 -22.63 -14.98 -16.78
N VAL A 195 -22.77 -15.84 -15.78
CA VAL A 195 -23.09 -17.25 -16.00
C VAL A 195 -24.46 -17.26 -16.67
N ALA A 196 -24.49 -17.63 -17.94
CA ALA A 196 -25.73 -17.91 -18.66
C ALA A 196 -26.41 -19.11 -18.01
N ASP A 197 -27.60 -18.92 -17.56
CA ASP A 197 -28.50 -19.95 -17.03
C ASP A 197 -29.02 -20.81 -18.19
N PRO A 198 -28.73 -22.13 -18.24
CA PRO A 198 -29.30 -23.00 -19.26
C PRO A 198 -30.56 -23.70 -18.75
N ALA A 199 -31.69 -23.01 -18.76
CA ALA A 199 -32.95 -23.65 -18.50
C ALA A 199 -34.10 -22.89 -19.18
N THR A 200 -34.45 -23.28 -20.39
CA THR A 200 -35.84 -23.48 -20.83
C THR A 200 -35.85 -24.10 -22.23
N GLY A 201 -36.05 -25.36 -22.29
CA GLY A 201 -36.34 -26.14 -23.49
C GLY A 201 -37.27 -27.29 -23.14
N SER A 202 -38.49 -26.95 -22.75
CA SER A 202 -39.56 -27.93 -22.70
C SER A 202 -40.46 -27.66 -23.88
N SER A 203 -40.47 -28.55 -24.86
CA SER A 203 -41.56 -28.69 -25.82
C SER A 203 -42.25 -30.03 -25.63
N VAL A 204 -43.49 -29.94 -25.29
CA VAL A 204 -44.45 -31.02 -25.26
C VAL A 204 -44.91 -31.31 -26.70
N THR A 205 -44.92 -32.54 -27.07
CA THR A 205 -45.96 -33.25 -27.82
C THR A 205 -46.01 -34.68 -27.41
#